data_36cfdafbb55bc149d79e39654862de4c
#
_entry.id   36cfdafbb55bc149d79e39654862de4c
#
_cell.length_a   1.000
_cell.length_b   1.000
_cell.length_c   1.000
_cell.angle_alpha   90.00
_cell.angle_beta   90.00
_cell.angle_gamma   90.00
#
_symmetry.space_group_name_H-M   'P 1'
#
loop_
_entity.id
_entity.type
_entity.pdbx_description
1 polymer ?
#
loop_
_entity_poly.entity_id
_entity_poly.type
_entity_poly.pdbx_seq_one_letter_code
_entity_poly.pdbx_strand_id
1 'polypeptide(L)'
;MNLATAISKLYPQVVQVVGSDNPIAYDADGNEVAYDLSAVTTQAQKDACKAQAKALLAASDWSVLPDVQITNKSAFDNYRAILRGYVISPVTDPTWPTEPQPVWG
;
A
#
# COMPACT_ATOMS: atom_id res chain seq x y z
N MET A 1 8.23 -4.73 -3.69
CA MET A 1 6.92 -5.17 -4.20
C MET A 1 6.81 -6.68 -4.03
N ASN A 2 5.71 -7.20 -3.51
CA ASN A 2 5.58 -8.63 -3.19
C ASN A 2 4.64 -9.31 -4.21
N LEU A 3 5.24 -9.89 -5.26
CA LEU A 3 4.48 -10.61 -6.28
C LEU A 3 3.84 -11.89 -5.76
N ALA A 4 4.50 -12.58 -4.82
CA ALA A 4 3.95 -13.81 -4.24
C ALA A 4 2.61 -13.55 -3.52
N THR A 5 2.52 -12.49 -2.74
CA THR A 5 1.27 -12.09 -2.07
C THR A 5 0.18 -11.73 -3.08
N ALA A 6 0.54 -10.98 -4.14
CA ALA A 6 -0.41 -10.61 -5.18
C ALA A 6 -0.91 -11.83 -5.97
N ILE A 7 -0.03 -12.79 -6.28
CA ILE A 7 -0.42 -14.04 -6.93
C ILE A 7 -1.42 -14.82 -6.06
N SER A 8 -1.13 -14.94 -4.77
CA SER A 8 -2.01 -15.66 -3.83
C SER A 8 -3.38 -15.00 -3.69
N LYS A 9 -3.43 -13.67 -3.77
CA LYS A 9 -4.70 -12.92 -3.73
C LYS A 9 -5.56 -13.16 -4.96
N LEU A 10 -4.95 -13.11 -6.15
CA LEU A 10 -5.68 -13.23 -7.42
C LEU A 10 -5.95 -14.68 -7.78
N TYR A 11 -5.11 -15.60 -7.31
CA TYR A 11 -5.19 -17.04 -7.62
C TYR A 11 -5.18 -17.84 -6.32
N PRO A 12 -6.36 -18.01 -5.67
CA PRO A 12 -6.44 -18.67 -4.34
C PRO A 12 -5.95 -20.13 -4.33
N GLN A 13 -5.92 -20.80 -5.48
CA GLN A 13 -5.42 -22.17 -5.59
C GLN A 13 -3.91 -22.28 -5.43
N VAL A 14 -3.17 -21.18 -5.53
CA VAL A 14 -1.72 -21.18 -5.39
C VAL A 14 -1.34 -21.33 -3.92
N VAL A 15 -0.49 -22.32 -3.62
CA VAL A 15 0.02 -22.59 -2.28
C VAL A 15 1.53 -22.37 -2.15
N GLN A 16 2.24 -22.27 -3.27
CA GLN A 16 3.68 -22.04 -3.29
C GLN A 16 4.06 -21.14 -4.47
N VAL A 17 4.97 -20.21 -4.22
CA VAL A 17 5.53 -19.33 -5.25
C VAL A 17 7.05 -19.36 -5.11
N VAL A 18 7.75 -19.59 -6.22
CA VAL A 18 9.21 -19.70 -6.27
C VAL A 18 9.75 -18.61 -7.20
N GLY A 19 10.74 -17.85 -6.72
CA GLY A 19 11.38 -16.78 -7.47
C GLY A 19 10.82 -15.41 -7.12
N SER A 20 11.53 -14.35 -7.50
CA SER A 20 11.15 -12.97 -7.19
C SER A 20 10.84 -12.12 -8.42
N ASP A 21 11.63 -12.22 -9.50
CA ASP A 21 11.45 -11.38 -10.70
C ASP A 21 10.42 -11.97 -11.65
N ASN A 22 10.43 -13.28 -11.82
CA ASN A 22 9.50 -14.00 -12.68
C ASN A 22 9.05 -15.27 -11.95
N PRO A 23 8.24 -15.10 -10.88
CA PRO A 23 7.93 -16.23 -10.01
C PRO A 23 7.09 -17.29 -10.70
N ILE A 24 7.30 -18.54 -10.30
CA ILE A 24 6.51 -19.68 -10.74
C ILE A 24 5.57 -20.08 -9.59
N ALA A 25 4.29 -20.20 -9.89
CA ALA A 25 3.25 -20.53 -8.92
C ALA A 25 2.85 -22.00 -9.03
N TYR A 26 2.63 -22.64 -7.89
CA TYR A 26 2.23 -24.04 -7.79
C TYR A 26 0.99 -24.20 -6.92
N ASP A 27 0.11 -25.14 -7.29
CA ASP A 27 -1.05 -25.50 -6.48
C ASP A 27 -0.70 -26.59 -5.43
N ALA A 28 -1.71 -27.03 -4.68
CA ALA A 28 -1.53 -28.04 -3.63
C ALA A 28 -1.09 -29.40 -4.16
N ASP A 29 -1.34 -29.70 -5.43
CA ASP A 29 -0.96 -30.94 -6.09
C ASP A 29 0.46 -30.86 -6.70
N GLY A 30 1.11 -29.69 -6.60
CA GLY A 30 2.45 -29.47 -7.16
C GLY A 30 2.44 -29.13 -8.64
N ASN A 31 1.28 -28.81 -9.21
CA ASN A 31 1.17 -28.40 -10.60
C ASN A 31 1.41 -26.90 -10.74
N GLU A 32 2.09 -26.51 -11.81
CA GLU A 32 2.30 -25.10 -12.13
C GLU A 32 0.99 -24.42 -12.48
N VAL A 33 0.73 -23.26 -11.86
CA VAL A 33 -0.45 -22.43 -12.10
C VAL A 33 -0.05 -21.28 -13.00
N ALA A 34 -0.66 -21.17 -14.17
CA ALA A 34 -0.47 -20.04 -15.05
C ALA A 34 -1.15 -18.80 -14.47
N TYR A 35 -0.49 -17.64 -14.55
CA TYR A 35 -1.04 -16.38 -14.07
C TYR A 35 -0.69 -15.25 -15.04
N ASP A 36 -1.47 -14.15 -14.96
CA ASP A 36 -1.22 -12.94 -15.72
C ASP A 36 -0.25 -12.05 -14.95
N LEU A 37 1.02 -11.99 -15.38
CA LEU A 37 2.04 -11.18 -14.71
C LEU A 37 1.66 -9.71 -14.66
N SER A 38 1.03 -9.17 -15.70
CA SER A 38 0.58 -7.78 -15.74
C SER A 38 -0.46 -7.50 -14.64
N ALA A 39 -1.46 -8.37 -14.48
CA ALA A 39 -2.48 -8.24 -13.45
C ALA A 39 -1.88 -8.38 -12.04
N VAL A 40 -0.96 -9.33 -11.86
CA VAL A 40 -0.26 -9.54 -10.59
C VAL A 40 0.60 -8.34 -10.23
N THR A 41 1.34 -7.79 -11.19
CA THR A 41 2.17 -6.59 -10.97
C THR A 41 1.31 -5.39 -10.59
N THR A 42 0.18 -5.17 -11.28
CA THR A 42 -0.77 -4.10 -10.95
C THR A 42 -1.28 -4.26 -9.53
N GLN A 43 -1.68 -5.48 -9.13
CA GLN A 43 -2.17 -5.74 -7.78
C GLN A 43 -1.08 -5.49 -6.73
N ALA A 44 0.16 -5.92 -6.99
CA ALA A 44 1.28 -5.69 -6.08
C ALA A 44 1.58 -4.19 -5.91
N GLN A 45 1.50 -3.40 -6.99
CA GLN A 45 1.69 -1.95 -6.94
C GLN A 45 0.59 -1.27 -6.11
N LYS A 46 -0.66 -1.68 -6.27
CA LYS A 46 -1.78 -1.15 -5.48
C LYS A 46 -1.65 -1.52 -4.00
N ASP A 47 -1.23 -2.75 -3.70
CA ASP A 47 -1.00 -3.19 -2.33
C ASP A 47 0.13 -2.41 -1.68
N ALA A 48 1.21 -2.13 -2.42
CA ALA A 48 2.32 -1.31 -1.94
C ALA A 48 1.88 0.14 -1.68
N CYS A 49 1.06 0.71 -2.56
CA CYS A 49 0.48 2.05 -2.38
C CYS A 49 -0.34 2.12 -1.08
N LYS A 50 -1.24 1.16 -0.87
CA LYS A 50 -2.07 1.10 0.32
C LYS A 50 -1.23 0.95 1.59
N ALA A 51 -0.22 0.07 1.59
CA ALA A 51 0.65 -0.13 2.73
C ALA A 51 1.46 1.13 3.07
N GLN A 52 1.99 1.82 2.06
CA GLN A 52 2.72 3.06 2.26
C GLN A 52 1.82 4.16 2.82
N ALA A 53 0.60 4.30 2.29
CA ALA A 53 -0.37 5.28 2.79
C ALA A 53 -0.72 5.02 4.25
N LYS A 54 -0.93 3.77 4.65
CA LYS A 54 -1.19 3.39 6.05
C LYS A 54 -0.01 3.72 6.95
N ALA A 55 1.22 3.47 6.50
CA ALA A 55 2.43 3.80 7.26
C ALA A 55 2.57 5.30 7.48
N LEU A 56 2.32 6.11 6.44
CA LEU A 56 2.37 7.57 6.55
C LEU A 56 1.27 8.12 7.44
N LEU A 57 0.05 7.53 7.40
CA LEU A 57 -1.03 7.90 8.32
C LEU A 57 -0.64 7.61 9.75
N ALA A 58 -0.09 6.43 10.05
CA ALA A 58 0.38 6.08 11.39
C ALA A 58 1.47 7.04 11.86
N ALA A 59 2.41 7.41 11.00
CA ALA A 59 3.47 8.36 11.35
C ALA A 59 2.96 9.77 11.64
N SER A 60 1.79 10.15 11.13
CA SER A 60 1.18 11.47 11.33
C SER A 60 0.00 11.47 12.31
N ASP A 61 -0.32 10.34 12.96
CA ASP A 61 -1.44 10.25 13.92
C ASP A 61 -1.31 11.22 15.09
N TRP A 62 -0.10 11.55 15.51
CA TRP A 62 0.14 12.50 16.58
C TRP A 62 -0.50 13.86 16.31
N SER A 63 -0.62 14.28 15.03
CA SER A 63 -1.12 15.59 14.65
C SER A 63 -2.61 15.81 14.98
N VAL A 64 -3.38 14.72 15.19
CA VAL A 64 -4.81 14.76 15.47
C VAL A 64 -5.13 14.54 16.96
N LEU A 65 -4.12 14.40 17.79
CA LEU A 65 -4.30 14.23 19.24
C LEU A 65 -4.78 15.56 19.85
N PRO A 66 -5.72 15.51 20.86
CA PRO A 66 -6.28 16.73 21.45
C PRO A 66 -5.24 17.63 22.11
N ASP A 67 -4.16 17.07 22.65
CA ASP A 67 -3.13 17.80 23.37
C ASP A 67 -2.11 18.49 22.45
N VAL A 68 -2.16 18.23 21.16
CA VAL A 68 -1.21 18.80 20.20
C VAL A 68 -1.65 20.21 19.81
N GLN A 69 -0.79 21.19 20.05
CA GLN A 69 -1.07 22.60 19.75
C GLN A 69 -0.19 23.08 18.61
N ILE A 70 -0.64 22.79 17.39
CA ILE A 70 -0.02 23.29 16.17
C ILE A 70 -0.98 24.25 15.47
N THR A 71 -0.44 25.31 14.85
CA THR A 71 -1.25 26.32 14.18
C THR A 71 -1.66 25.91 12.77
N ASN A 72 -0.98 24.94 12.17
CA ASN A 72 -1.23 24.45 10.82
C ASN A 72 -1.91 23.09 10.76
N LYS A 73 -2.85 22.81 11.67
CA LYS A 73 -3.61 21.56 11.68
C LYS A 73 -4.31 21.28 10.35
N SER A 74 -4.83 22.32 9.69
CA SER A 74 -5.51 22.13 8.40
C SER A 74 -4.58 21.58 7.31
N ALA A 75 -3.28 21.92 7.34
CA ALA A 75 -2.30 21.35 6.42
C ALA A 75 -2.12 19.87 6.65
N PHE A 76 -2.07 19.42 7.92
CA PHE A 76 -2.02 18.00 8.28
C PHE A 76 -3.31 17.28 7.91
N ASP A 77 -4.47 17.90 8.14
CA ASP A 77 -5.77 17.32 7.77
C ASP A 77 -5.83 17.05 6.26
N ASN A 78 -5.37 18.02 5.43
CA ASN A 78 -5.33 17.86 3.98
C ASN A 78 -4.35 16.76 3.55
N TYR A 79 -3.16 16.72 4.16
CA TYR A 79 -2.16 15.68 3.93
C TYR A 79 -2.74 14.29 4.22
N ARG A 80 -3.37 14.13 5.39
CA ARG A 80 -3.97 12.87 5.81
C ARG A 80 -5.16 12.46 4.95
N ALA A 81 -5.95 13.44 4.46
CA ALA A 81 -7.07 13.16 3.56
C ALA A 81 -6.60 12.54 2.24
N ILE A 82 -5.49 13.01 1.69
CA ILE A 82 -4.89 12.43 0.48
C ILE A 82 -4.45 10.99 0.76
N LEU A 83 -3.80 10.75 1.90
CA LEU A 83 -3.35 9.40 2.28
C LEU A 83 -4.54 8.44 2.47
N ARG A 84 -5.61 8.89 3.12
CA ARG A 84 -6.83 8.07 3.26
C ARG A 84 -7.43 7.72 1.90
N GLY A 85 -7.37 8.64 0.95
CA GLY A 85 -7.80 8.36 -0.42
C GLY A 85 -7.04 7.20 -1.05
N TYR A 86 -5.74 7.12 -0.84
CA TYR A 86 -4.91 6.01 -1.33
C TYR A 86 -5.17 4.69 -0.60
N VAL A 87 -5.62 4.72 0.65
CA VAL A 87 -6.01 3.49 1.38
C VAL A 87 -7.32 2.94 0.81
N ILE A 88 -8.28 3.82 0.52
CA ILE A 88 -9.60 3.43 0.00
C ILE A 88 -9.51 3.01 -1.46
N SER A 89 -8.77 3.77 -2.27
CA SER A 89 -8.62 3.54 -3.71
C SER A 89 -7.15 3.60 -4.10
N PRO A 90 -6.37 2.54 -3.79
CA PRO A 90 -4.95 2.52 -4.13
C PRO A 90 -4.73 2.55 -5.64
N VAL A 91 -3.64 3.19 -6.07
CA VAL A 91 -3.27 3.33 -7.47
C VAL A 91 -1.89 2.71 -7.72
N THR A 92 -1.57 2.49 -8.99
CA THR A 92 -0.29 1.87 -9.38
C THR A 92 0.87 2.87 -9.37
N ASP A 93 0.58 4.15 -9.51
CA ASP A 93 1.59 5.22 -9.61
C ASP A 93 1.17 6.40 -8.72
N PRO A 94 1.24 6.26 -7.39
CA PRO A 94 0.80 7.31 -6.49
C PRO A 94 1.74 8.52 -6.52
N THR A 95 1.15 9.72 -6.41
CA THR A 95 1.89 10.95 -6.16
C THR A 95 1.77 11.27 -4.68
N TRP A 96 2.86 11.06 -3.94
CA TRP A 96 2.83 11.25 -2.49
C TRP A 96 2.85 12.73 -2.13
N PRO A 97 1.95 13.18 -1.24
CA PRO A 97 1.98 14.56 -0.75
C PRO A 97 3.20 14.77 0.15
N THR A 98 3.67 16.02 0.19
CA THR A 98 4.75 16.41 1.10
C THR A 98 4.19 16.54 2.51
N GLU A 99 4.81 15.90 3.49
CA GLU A 99 4.42 16.01 4.89
C GLU A 99 4.64 17.46 5.37
N PRO A 100 3.61 18.10 5.96
CA PRO A 100 3.78 19.46 6.50
C PRO A 100 4.76 19.47 7.67
N GLN A 101 5.46 20.60 7.84
CA GLN A 101 6.25 20.81 9.03
C GLN A 101 5.34 21.42 10.12
N PRO A 102 5.35 20.90 11.36
CA PRO A 102 4.50 21.42 12.41
C PRO A 102 4.91 22.85 12.81
N VAL A 103 3.92 23.71 12.98
CA VAL A 103 4.12 25.06 13.52
C VAL A 103 3.46 25.10 14.88
N TRP A 104 4.27 25.08 15.93
CA TRP A 104 3.78 25.05 17.31
C TRP A 104 3.25 26.42 17.72
N GLY A 105 2.05 26.40 18.32
CA GLY A 105 1.38 27.61 18.75
C GLY A 105 1.34 27.83 20.24
#